data_661705d2a13037efb3594c52670b7a2f
#
_entry.id   661705d2a13037efb3594c52670b7a2f
#
_cell.length_a   1.000
_cell.length_b   1.000
_cell.length_c   1.000
_cell.angle_alpha   90.00
_cell.angle_beta   90.00
_cell.angle_gamma   90.00
#
_symmetry.space_group_name_H-M   'P 1'
#
loop_
_entity.id
_entity.type
_entity.pdbx_description
1 polymer ?
#
loop_
_entity_poly.entity_id
_entity_poly.type
_entity_poly.pdbx_seq_one_letter_code
_entity_poly.pdbx_strand_id
1 'polypeptide(L)'
;AEDTMQNILISQYPILLIDESQDTKKELVDAIFTVCERHKGKFIVGMFGDTMQRIYQDGKENLSQCIPDDWVKPQKIMNHRSASRIVTLANAIRFTVDTQQQRPRSDAEGGNVRLFIVSSDANKEVTEQRVAEIMSEETGDGEWRDSKQYKSLILEHHMAASRFGFLELYLPLNEVPVFNTSLRDGSISELSFLSKVI
;
A
#
# COMPACT_ATOMS: atom_id res chain seq x y z
N ALA A 1 24.13 -10.75 25.91
CA ALA A 1 24.28 -10.14 24.55
C ALA A 1 23.01 -9.39 24.15
N GLU A 2 21.83 -9.99 24.32
CA GLU A 2 20.53 -9.37 23.92
C GLU A 2 20.26 -8.09 24.73
N ASP A 3 20.37 -8.15 26.07
CA ASP A 3 20.11 -6.98 26.91
C ASP A 3 21.11 -5.83 26.66
N THR A 4 22.36 -6.16 26.36
CA THR A 4 23.38 -5.15 26.03
C THR A 4 23.00 -4.43 24.72
N MET A 5 22.55 -5.18 23.69
CA MET A 5 22.14 -4.62 22.44
C MET A 5 20.89 -3.72 22.59
N GLN A 6 19.88 -4.17 23.35
CA GLN A 6 18.70 -3.37 23.66
C GLN A 6 19.05 -2.06 24.38
N ASN A 7 19.94 -2.12 25.40
CA ASN A 7 20.38 -0.93 26.11
C ASN A 7 21.14 0.06 25.22
N ILE A 8 21.98 -0.43 24.31
CA ILE A 8 22.67 0.44 23.32
C ILE A 8 21.64 1.09 22.38
N LEU A 9 20.71 0.29 21.84
CA LEU A 9 19.67 0.80 20.95
C LEU A 9 18.87 1.91 21.63
N ILE A 10 18.37 1.68 22.84
CA ILE A 10 17.54 2.63 23.58
C ILE A 10 18.32 3.88 23.98
N SER A 11 19.59 3.74 24.34
CA SER A 11 20.41 4.90 24.67
C SER A 11 20.69 5.82 23.48
N GLN A 12 20.78 5.25 22.30
CA GLN A 12 20.99 6.01 21.04
C GLN A 12 19.67 6.49 20.42
N TYR A 13 18.64 5.67 20.49
CA TYR A 13 17.34 5.90 19.83
C TYR A 13 16.19 5.64 20.82
N PRO A 14 15.95 6.55 21.77
CA PRO A 14 14.90 6.37 22.78
C PRO A 14 13.48 6.47 22.20
N ILE A 15 13.34 6.96 20.98
CA ILE A 15 12.07 7.08 20.27
C ILE A 15 12.20 6.39 18.91
N LEU A 16 11.31 5.44 18.65
CA LEU A 16 11.19 4.75 17.36
C LEU A 16 9.83 5.07 16.73
N LEU A 17 9.84 5.60 15.52
CA LEU A 17 8.63 5.86 14.74
C LEU A 17 8.63 4.93 13.52
N ILE A 18 7.54 4.19 13.34
CA ILE A 18 7.36 3.21 12.28
C ILE A 18 6.21 3.66 11.40
N ASP A 19 6.51 4.00 10.16
CA ASP A 19 5.50 4.27 9.14
C ASP A 19 5.11 2.98 8.42
N GLU A 20 3.90 2.93 7.85
CA GLU A 20 3.31 1.75 7.21
C GLU A 20 3.43 0.48 8.09
N SER A 21 3.14 0.65 9.38
CA SER A 21 3.38 -0.39 10.39
C SER A 21 2.61 -1.69 10.14
N GLN A 22 1.52 -1.68 9.36
CA GLN A 22 0.78 -2.87 8.96
C GLN A 22 1.59 -3.80 8.05
N ASP A 23 2.60 -3.28 7.35
CA ASP A 23 3.49 -4.02 6.45
C ASP A 23 4.82 -4.43 7.12
N THR A 24 4.99 -4.08 8.40
CA THR A 24 6.17 -4.47 9.17
C THR A 24 6.11 -5.96 9.50
N LYS A 25 7.22 -6.68 9.30
CA LYS A 25 7.32 -8.12 9.59
C LYS A 25 6.90 -8.43 11.02
N LYS A 26 6.12 -9.50 11.18
CA LYS A 26 5.56 -9.93 12.46
C LYS A 26 6.62 -10.08 13.54
N GLU A 27 7.76 -10.72 13.23
CA GLU A 27 8.84 -10.98 14.18
C GLU A 27 9.46 -9.67 14.69
N LEU A 28 9.58 -8.66 13.82
CA LEU A 28 10.09 -7.34 14.20
C LEU A 28 9.11 -6.61 15.11
N VAL A 29 7.82 -6.65 14.81
CA VAL A 29 6.77 -6.05 15.67
C VAL A 29 6.78 -6.70 17.04
N ASP A 30 6.86 -8.04 17.13
CA ASP A 30 6.89 -8.79 18.38
C ASP A 30 8.15 -8.47 19.20
N ALA A 31 9.30 -8.33 18.54
CA ALA A 31 10.54 -7.91 19.19
C ALA A 31 10.42 -6.48 19.75
N ILE A 32 9.85 -5.54 18.98
CA ILE A 32 9.65 -4.15 19.41
C ILE A 32 8.71 -4.10 20.62
N PHE A 33 7.61 -4.83 20.62
CA PHE A 33 6.69 -4.88 21.76
C PHE A 33 7.38 -5.45 23.01
N THR A 34 8.20 -6.48 22.84
CA THR A 34 9.00 -7.06 23.94
C THR A 34 9.97 -6.03 24.52
N VAL A 35 10.64 -5.26 23.67
CA VAL A 35 11.58 -4.20 24.12
C VAL A 35 10.81 -3.10 24.85
N CYS A 36 9.65 -2.67 24.33
CA CYS A 36 8.81 -1.67 24.96
C CYS A 36 8.39 -2.10 26.38
N GLU A 37 7.95 -3.36 26.53
CA GLU A 37 7.50 -3.89 27.83
C GLU A 37 8.65 -3.94 28.83
N ARG A 38 9.83 -4.39 28.43
CA ARG A 38 11.01 -4.48 29.29
C ARG A 38 11.58 -3.12 29.72
N HIS A 39 11.41 -2.10 28.86
CA HIS A 39 12.01 -0.79 29.05
C HIS A 39 10.99 0.34 29.15
N LYS A 40 9.86 0.07 29.84
CA LYS A 40 8.80 1.05 30.06
C LYS A 40 9.36 2.38 30.58
N GLY A 41 8.94 3.49 29.97
CA GLY A 41 9.36 4.84 30.31
C GLY A 41 10.75 5.26 29.79
N LYS A 42 11.51 4.35 29.16
CA LYS A 42 12.82 4.65 28.53
C LYS A 42 12.81 4.50 27.03
N PHE A 43 11.87 3.73 26.48
CA PHE A 43 11.72 3.52 25.04
C PHE A 43 10.29 3.83 24.64
N ILE A 44 10.14 4.69 23.66
CA ILE A 44 8.83 5.16 23.14
C ILE A 44 8.73 4.68 21.71
N VAL A 45 7.58 4.09 21.35
CA VAL A 45 7.29 3.67 19.98
C VAL A 45 6.03 4.35 19.49
N GLY A 46 6.09 4.92 18.29
CA GLY A 46 4.96 5.41 17.53
C GLY A 46 4.78 4.54 16.27
N MET A 47 3.59 3.99 16.08
CA MET A 47 3.23 3.20 14.91
C MET A 47 2.20 3.97 14.09
N PHE A 48 2.49 4.19 12.82
CA PHE A 48 1.60 4.84 11.86
C PHE A 48 1.24 3.85 10.77
N GLY A 49 -0.03 3.73 10.46
CA GLY A 49 -0.46 2.81 9.43
C GLY A 49 -1.98 2.66 9.35
N ASP A 50 -2.42 1.91 8.37
CA ASP A 50 -3.81 1.55 8.17
C ASP A 50 -3.91 0.06 7.86
N THR A 51 -4.56 -0.70 8.73
CA THR A 51 -4.67 -2.16 8.60
C THR A 51 -5.35 -2.61 7.30
N MET A 52 -6.20 -1.75 6.71
CA MET A 52 -6.79 -2.02 5.40
C MET A 52 -5.83 -1.89 4.22
N GLN A 53 -4.70 -1.19 4.41
CA GLN A 53 -3.69 -1.01 3.37
C GLN A 53 -2.59 -2.07 3.41
N ARG A 54 -2.73 -3.10 4.24
CA ARG A 54 -1.76 -4.20 4.30
C ARG A 54 -1.71 -4.94 2.97
N ILE A 55 -0.53 -4.97 2.36
CA ILE A 55 -0.27 -5.66 1.09
C ILE A 55 0.67 -6.86 1.24
N TYR A 56 1.50 -6.90 2.29
CA TYR A 56 2.43 -7.99 2.54
C TYR A 56 1.83 -9.04 3.48
N GLN A 57 1.99 -10.31 3.12
CA GLN A 57 1.45 -11.44 3.89
C GLN A 57 2.24 -11.73 5.18
N ASP A 58 3.51 -11.33 5.24
CA ASP A 58 4.39 -11.50 6.40
C ASP A 58 4.22 -10.37 7.46
N GLY A 59 3.40 -9.36 7.17
CA GLY A 59 2.99 -8.36 8.14
C GLY A 59 2.15 -8.97 9.27
N LYS A 60 2.20 -8.33 10.46
CA LYS A 60 1.46 -8.83 11.63
C LYS A 60 -0.05 -8.71 11.42
N GLU A 61 -0.73 -9.88 11.40
CA GLU A 61 -2.19 -9.91 11.29
C GLU A 61 -2.84 -9.28 12.53
N ASN A 62 -3.93 -8.57 12.29
CA ASN A 62 -4.70 -7.91 13.34
C ASN A 62 -3.85 -7.02 14.26
N LEU A 63 -2.85 -6.33 13.69
CA LEU A 63 -1.93 -5.48 14.45
C LEU A 63 -2.64 -4.55 15.43
N SER A 64 -3.76 -3.94 15.03
CA SER A 64 -4.57 -3.05 15.88
C SER A 64 -5.06 -3.71 17.18
N GLN A 65 -5.31 -5.02 17.15
CA GLN A 65 -5.73 -5.80 18.32
C GLN A 65 -4.55 -6.26 19.18
N CYS A 66 -3.34 -6.29 18.60
CA CYS A 66 -2.12 -6.68 19.30
C CYS A 66 -1.43 -5.51 20.01
N ILE A 67 -1.84 -4.27 19.74
CA ILE A 67 -1.29 -3.09 20.40
C ILE A 67 -1.70 -3.09 21.88
N PRO A 68 -0.73 -2.95 22.83
CA PRO A 68 -1.05 -2.95 24.26
C PRO A 68 -2.13 -1.95 24.64
N ASP A 69 -2.94 -2.29 25.67
CA ASP A 69 -4.10 -1.49 26.07
C ASP A 69 -3.70 -0.15 26.69
N ASP A 70 -2.51 -0.06 27.27
CA ASP A 70 -1.94 1.16 27.85
C ASP A 70 -1.41 2.15 26.79
N TRP A 71 -1.43 1.78 25.50
CA TRP A 71 -1.02 2.67 24.42
C TRP A 71 -2.15 3.58 23.96
N VAL A 72 -1.86 4.83 23.69
CA VAL A 72 -2.79 5.78 23.09
C VAL A 72 -2.97 5.44 21.61
N LYS A 73 -4.22 5.30 21.16
CA LYS A 73 -4.59 4.92 19.79
C LYS A 73 -5.34 6.07 19.07
N PRO A 74 -4.67 7.18 18.72
CA PRO A 74 -5.32 8.29 18.04
C PRO A 74 -5.70 7.91 16.62
N GLN A 75 -6.94 8.21 16.23
CA GLN A 75 -7.43 7.98 14.89
C GLN A 75 -7.39 9.25 14.06
N LYS A 76 -6.80 9.19 12.86
CA LYS A 76 -6.88 10.26 11.87
C LYS A 76 -8.11 10.05 11.00
N ILE A 77 -9.15 10.83 11.28
CA ILE A 77 -10.43 10.73 10.57
C ILE A 77 -10.55 11.70 9.39
N MET A 78 -9.76 12.77 9.36
CA MET A 78 -9.84 13.76 8.29
C MET A 78 -9.04 13.31 7.05
N ASN A 79 -9.74 13.18 5.92
CA ASN A 79 -9.13 12.94 4.63
C ASN A 79 -8.88 14.28 3.93
N HIS A 80 -7.60 14.64 3.79
CA HIS A 80 -7.19 15.89 3.15
C HIS A 80 -6.92 15.77 1.65
N ARG A 81 -6.96 14.54 1.10
CA ARG A 81 -6.55 14.25 -0.29
C ARG A 81 -7.71 14.12 -1.25
N SER A 82 -8.83 13.60 -0.77
CA SER A 82 -9.88 13.10 -1.67
C SER A 82 -11.15 13.93 -1.61
N ALA A 83 -11.82 14.05 -2.74
CA ALA A 83 -13.14 14.62 -2.84
C ALA A 83 -14.19 13.83 -2.04
N SER A 84 -15.27 14.46 -1.63
CA SER A 84 -16.27 13.89 -0.72
C SER A 84 -16.89 12.58 -1.21
N ARG A 85 -17.19 12.46 -2.51
CA ARG A 85 -17.73 11.23 -3.10
C ARG A 85 -16.76 10.06 -3.05
N ILE A 86 -15.46 10.33 -3.22
CA ILE A 86 -14.39 9.31 -3.13
C ILE A 86 -14.27 8.83 -1.68
N VAL A 87 -14.33 9.74 -0.70
CA VAL A 87 -14.32 9.38 0.72
C VAL A 87 -15.55 8.54 1.08
N THR A 88 -16.72 8.89 0.55
CA THR A 88 -17.96 8.11 0.74
C THR A 88 -17.80 6.67 0.22
N LEU A 89 -17.26 6.51 -0.98
CA LEU A 89 -16.99 5.18 -1.55
C LEU A 89 -15.97 4.40 -0.71
N ALA A 90 -14.87 5.05 -0.33
CA ALA A 90 -13.85 4.41 0.52
C ALA A 90 -14.43 3.93 1.85
N ASN A 91 -15.27 4.74 2.49
CA ASN A 91 -15.98 4.35 3.72
C ASN A 91 -16.94 3.17 3.48
N ALA A 92 -17.66 3.16 2.37
CA ALA A 92 -18.57 2.06 2.04
C ALA A 92 -17.84 0.73 1.84
N ILE A 93 -16.68 0.76 1.18
CA ILE A 93 -15.81 -0.41 1.02
C ILE A 93 -15.27 -0.84 2.39
N ARG A 94 -14.79 0.12 3.19
CA ARG A 94 -14.19 -0.14 4.49
C ARG A 94 -15.19 -0.72 5.50
N PHE A 95 -16.45 -0.35 5.42
CA PHE A 95 -17.52 -0.82 6.32
C PHE A 95 -17.65 -2.35 6.37
N THR A 96 -17.21 -3.05 5.31
CA THR A 96 -17.20 -4.52 5.28
C THR A 96 -16.08 -5.15 6.13
N VAL A 97 -15.10 -4.34 6.56
CA VAL A 97 -13.89 -4.82 7.26
C VAL A 97 -13.79 -4.26 8.68
N ASP A 98 -14.01 -2.97 8.84
CA ASP A 98 -13.96 -2.30 10.14
C ASP A 98 -14.98 -1.16 10.25
N THR A 99 -15.05 -0.52 11.42
CA THR A 99 -15.97 0.59 11.68
C THR A 99 -15.33 1.97 11.53
N GLN A 100 -14.10 2.05 11.09
CA GLN A 100 -13.41 3.33 10.94
C GLN A 100 -13.99 4.09 9.75
N GLN A 101 -14.24 5.37 9.95
CA GLN A 101 -14.76 6.25 8.92
C GLN A 101 -13.88 7.49 8.77
N GLN A 102 -13.62 7.84 7.53
CA GLN A 102 -12.96 9.08 7.18
C GLN A 102 -13.99 10.18 6.91
N ARG A 103 -13.60 11.43 7.15
CA ARG A 103 -14.38 12.62 6.80
C ARG A 103 -13.63 13.45 5.78
N PRO A 104 -14.28 13.88 4.70
CA PRO A 104 -13.66 14.81 3.75
C PRO A 104 -13.46 16.17 4.42
N ARG A 105 -12.58 16.99 3.88
CA ARG A 105 -12.48 18.40 4.25
C ARG A 105 -13.80 19.10 3.96
N SER A 106 -14.11 20.15 4.69
CA SER A 106 -15.35 20.93 4.53
C SER A 106 -15.44 21.65 3.17
N ASP A 107 -14.30 21.92 2.56
CA ASP A 107 -14.15 22.53 1.24
C ASP A 107 -13.92 21.52 0.12
N ALA A 108 -13.98 20.20 0.41
CA ALA A 108 -13.83 19.16 -0.59
C ALA A 108 -15.09 19.08 -1.47
N GLU A 109 -14.94 19.37 -2.75
CA GLU A 109 -16.01 19.21 -3.72
C GLU A 109 -16.28 17.75 -4.06
N GLY A 110 -17.46 17.49 -4.69
CA GLY A 110 -18.06 16.18 -4.88
C GLY A 110 -17.17 15.08 -5.45
N GLY A 111 -16.41 15.38 -6.51
CA GLY A 111 -15.63 14.39 -7.26
C GLY A 111 -16.47 13.43 -8.09
N ASN A 112 -15.84 12.63 -8.93
CA ASN A 112 -16.47 11.67 -9.80
C ASN A 112 -15.92 10.26 -9.56
N VAL A 113 -16.84 9.28 -9.53
CA VAL A 113 -16.51 7.85 -9.44
C VAL A 113 -17.35 7.14 -10.49
N ARG A 114 -16.71 6.31 -11.32
CA ARG A 114 -17.36 5.50 -12.34
C ARG A 114 -16.85 4.07 -12.28
N LEU A 115 -17.74 3.13 -12.49
CA LEU A 115 -17.44 1.72 -12.67
C LEU A 115 -17.74 1.35 -14.12
N PHE A 116 -16.73 0.84 -14.82
CA PHE A 116 -16.87 0.33 -16.18
C PHE A 116 -16.81 -1.19 -16.16
N ILE A 117 -17.84 -1.82 -16.67
CA ILE A 117 -17.90 -3.29 -16.80
C ILE A 117 -17.71 -3.62 -18.27
N VAL A 118 -16.70 -4.40 -18.57
CA VAL A 118 -16.33 -4.77 -19.95
C VAL A 118 -16.24 -6.28 -20.08
N SER A 119 -16.38 -6.79 -21.31
CA SER A 119 -16.21 -8.21 -21.59
C SER A 119 -14.76 -8.66 -21.32
N SER A 120 -14.60 -9.90 -20.90
CA SER A 120 -13.27 -10.49 -20.59
C SER A 120 -12.36 -10.60 -21.81
N ASP A 121 -12.95 -10.66 -23.02
CA ASP A 121 -12.28 -10.73 -24.31
C ASP A 121 -12.03 -9.36 -24.96
N ALA A 122 -12.47 -8.27 -24.32
CA ALA A 122 -12.25 -6.94 -24.83
C ALA A 122 -10.76 -6.59 -24.90
N ASN A 123 -10.38 -5.85 -25.95
CA ASN A 123 -9.05 -5.29 -26.06
C ASN A 123 -8.85 -4.23 -24.96
N LYS A 124 -7.94 -4.49 -24.01
CA LYS A 124 -7.75 -3.67 -22.81
C LYS A 124 -7.29 -2.26 -23.14
N GLU A 125 -6.38 -2.08 -24.08
CA GLU A 125 -5.85 -0.77 -24.48
C GLU A 125 -6.92 0.10 -25.11
N VAL A 126 -7.68 -0.46 -26.03
CA VAL A 126 -8.79 0.25 -26.68
C VAL A 126 -9.87 0.61 -25.66
N THR A 127 -10.14 -0.30 -24.72
CA THR A 127 -11.10 -0.06 -23.64
C THR A 127 -10.65 1.07 -22.72
N GLU A 128 -9.38 1.08 -22.32
CA GLU A 128 -8.84 2.15 -21.45
C GLU A 128 -8.89 3.52 -22.14
N GLN A 129 -8.57 3.60 -23.43
CA GLN A 129 -8.71 4.83 -24.21
C GLN A 129 -10.16 5.31 -24.23
N ARG A 130 -11.10 4.39 -24.47
CA ARG A 130 -12.52 4.72 -24.46
C ARG A 130 -13.01 5.17 -23.07
N VAL A 131 -12.55 4.54 -22.01
CA VAL A 131 -12.82 4.96 -20.62
C VAL A 131 -12.31 6.38 -20.39
N ALA A 132 -11.10 6.69 -20.82
CA ALA A 132 -10.51 8.02 -20.68
C ALA A 132 -11.32 9.09 -21.44
N GLU A 133 -11.78 8.79 -22.65
CA GLU A 133 -12.68 9.67 -23.42
C GLU A 133 -14.00 9.93 -22.69
N ILE A 134 -14.67 8.87 -22.21
CA ILE A 134 -15.94 8.99 -21.46
C ILE A 134 -15.72 9.80 -20.18
N MET A 135 -14.64 9.55 -19.45
CA MET A 135 -14.32 10.32 -18.24
C MET A 135 -14.10 11.79 -18.56
N SER A 136 -13.38 12.10 -19.66
CA SER A 136 -13.19 13.49 -20.10
C SER A 136 -14.52 14.18 -20.44
N GLU A 137 -15.40 13.49 -21.14
CA GLU A 137 -16.71 14.02 -21.54
C GLU A 137 -17.61 14.25 -20.32
N GLU A 138 -17.71 13.27 -19.42
CA GLU A 138 -18.60 13.34 -18.25
C GLU A 138 -18.13 14.31 -17.17
N THR A 139 -16.82 14.47 -17.02
CA THR A 139 -16.25 15.36 -15.98
C THR A 139 -15.97 16.76 -16.49
N GLY A 140 -15.90 16.93 -17.81
CA GLY A 140 -15.43 18.17 -18.45
C GLY A 140 -13.93 18.39 -18.29
N ASP A 141 -13.19 17.37 -17.83
CA ASP A 141 -11.76 17.43 -17.56
C ASP A 141 -10.98 16.80 -18.73
N GLY A 142 -10.28 17.64 -19.49
CA GLY A 142 -9.49 17.23 -20.65
C GLY A 142 -8.24 16.44 -20.30
N GLU A 143 -7.75 16.49 -19.06
CA GLU A 143 -6.55 15.78 -18.61
C GLU A 143 -6.72 14.25 -18.70
N TRP A 144 -7.95 13.75 -18.65
CA TRP A 144 -8.25 12.32 -18.86
C TRP A 144 -7.77 11.79 -20.22
N ARG A 145 -7.61 12.65 -21.24
CA ARG A 145 -7.14 12.23 -22.57
C ARG A 145 -5.63 12.11 -22.67
N ASP A 146 -4.90 12.61 -21.69
CA ASP A 146 -3.44 12.51 -21.64
C ASP A 146 -3.02 11.50 -20.57
N SER A 147 -2.51 10.34 -21.00
CA SER A 147 -2.04 9.26 -20.08
C SER A 147 -0.94 9.68 -19.12
N LYS A 148 -0.30 10.85 -19.33
CA LYS A 148 0.69 11.41 -18.41
C LYS A 148 0.06 12.19 -17.25
N GLN A 149 -1.19 12.60 -17.38
CA GLN A 149 -1.90 13.42 -16.40
C GLN A 149 -2.70 12.60 -15.39
N TYR A 150 -3.10 11.38 -15.74
CA TYR A 150 -3.78 10.47 -14.81
C TYR A 150 -2.90 9.28 -14.41
N LYS A 151 -3.22 8.68 -13.26
CA LYS A 151 -2.50 7.51 -12.76
C LYS A 151 -3.36 6.26 -12.94
N SER A 152 -2.73 5.21 -13.49
CA SER A 152 -3.32 3.88 -13.56
C SER A 152 -2.75 3.00 -12.47
N LEU A 153 -3.62 2.31 -11.74
CA LEU A 153 -3.24 1.29 -10.77
C LEU A 153 -3.47 -0.09 -11.41
N ILE A 154 -2.47 -0.95 -11.30
CA ILE A 154 -2.45 -2.29 -11.88
C ILE A 154 -2.26 -3.29 -10.75
N LEU A 155 -3.12 -4.31 -10.67
CA LEU A 155 -3.12 -5.28 -9.58
C LEU A 155 -2.00 -6.32 -9.68
N GLU A 156 -1.60 -6.69 -10.90
CA GLU A 156 -0.69 -7.82 -11.12
C GLU A 156 0.51 -7.44 -11.98
N HIS A 157 1.67 -7.97 -11.63
CA HIS A 157 2.92 -7.69 -12.34
C HIS A 157 2.86 -8.12 -13.82
N HIS A 158 2.20 -9.23 -14.15
CA HIS A 158 2.07 -9.66 -15.54
C HIS A 158 1.24 -8.67 -16.38
N MET A 159 0.22 -8.05 -15.80
CA MET A 159 -0.55 -6.99 -16.47
C MET A 159 0.31 -5.74 -16.70
N ALA A 160 1.17 -5.40 -15.73
CA ALA A 160 2.14 -4.33 -15.90
C ALA A 160 3.14 -4.65 -17.01
N ALA A 161 3.67 -5.87 -17.03
CA ALA A 161 4.60 -6.32 -18.07
C ALA A 161 3.98 -6.26 -19.47
N SER A 162 2.72 -6.67 -19.61
CA SER A 162 1.97 -6.54 -20.87
C SER A 162 1.83 -5.08 -21.30
N ARG A 163 1.43 -4.20 -20.38
CA ARG A 163 1.21 -2.78 -20.64
C ARG A 163 2.49 -2.04 -21.05
N PHE A 164 3.61 -2.39 -20.44
CA PHE A 164 4.91 -1.78 -20.71
C PHE A 164 5.72 -2.49 -21.81
N GLY A 165 5.13 -3.50 -22.47
CA GLY A 165 5.72 -4.17 -23.64
C GLY A 165 6.87 -5.14 -23.34
N PHE A 166 7.02 -5.61 -22.08
CA PHE A 166 8.06 -6.58 -21.72
C PHE A 166 7.51 -7.93 -21.23
N LEU A 167 6.27 -8.27 -21.64
CA LEU A 167 5.62 -9.51 -21.22
C LEU A 167 6.39 -10.76 -21.64
N GLU A 168 6.99 -10.76 -22.84
CA GLU A 168 7.79 -11.88 -23.35
C GLU A 168 9.03 -12.15 -22.51
N LEU A 169 9.60 -11.13 -21.89
CA LEU A 169 10.70 -11.27 -20.92
C LEU A 169 10.18 -11.72 -19.55
N TYR A 170 9.03 -11.16 -19.13
CA TYR A 170 8.47 -11.44 -17.81
C TYR A 170 8.03 -12.89 -17.64
N LEU A 171 7.34 -13.48 -18.64
CA LEU A 171 6.76 -14.83 -18.52
C LEU A 171 7.82 -15.90 -18.23
N PRO A 172 8.92 -16.02 -18.99
CA PRO A 172 9.97 -17.01 -18.69
C PRO A 172 10.63 -16.81 -17.32
N LEU A 173 10.84 -15.56 -16.91
CA LEU A 173 11.42 -15.24 -15.60
C LEU A 173 10.47 -15.65 -14.46
N ASN A 174 9.17 -15.47 -14.66
CA ASN A 174 8.16 -15.84 -13.67
C ASN A 174 8.01 -17.35 -13.49
N GLU A 175 8.40 -18.17 -14.48
CA GLU A 175 8.39 -19.63 -14.39
C GLU A 175 9.56 -20.17 -13.55
N VAL A 176 10.64 -19.41 -13.40
CA VAL A 176 11.81 -19.82 -12.61
C VAL A 176 11.61 -19.43 -11.15
N PRO A 177 11.55 -20.39 -10.19
CA PRO A 177 11.20 -20.10 -8.79
C PRO A 177 12.01 -18.99 -8.13
N VAL A 178 13.32 -18.94 -8.38
CA VAL A 178 14.22 -17.90 -7.82
C VAL A 178 13.84 -16.53 -8.33
N PHE A 179 13.58 -16.39 -9.64
CA PHE A 179 13.19 -15.10 -10.23
C PHE A 179 11.74 -14.72 -9.91
N ASN A 180 10.84 -15.69 -9.83
CA ASN A 180 9.45 -15.45 -9.43
C ASN A 180 9.37 -14.79 -8.05
N THR A 181 10.12 -15.32 -7.08
CA THR A 181 10.19 -14.72 -5.73
C THR A 181 10.73 -13.29 -5.79
N SER A 182 11.83 -13.07 -6.50
CA SER A 182 12.44 -11.73 -6.65
C SER A 182 11.53 -10.74 -7.36
N LEU A 183 10.82 -11.17 -8.40
CA LEU A 183 9.84 -10.35 -9.12
C LEU A 183 8.67 -9.95 -8.23
N ARG A 184 8.20 -10.86 -7.38
CA ARG A 184 7.07 -10.62 -6.49
C ARG A 184 7.44 -9.73 -5.30
N ASP A 185 8.61 -9.96 -4.72
CA ASP A 185 9.05 -9.28 -3.49
C ASP A 185 9.82 -7.99 -3.79
N GLY A 186 10.03 -7.67 -5.08
CA GLY A 186 10.78 -6.48 -5.52
C GLY A 186 12.27 -6.54 -5.16
N SER A 187 12.81 -7.73 -4.85
CA SER A 187 14.22 -7.90 -4.55
C SER A 187 15.04 -7.90 -5.85
N ILE A 188 16.03 -7.00 -5.93
CA ILE A 188 16.79 -6.76 -7.16
C ILE A 188 18.04 -7.66 -7.25
N SER A 189 18.38 -8.39 -6.19
CA SER A 189 19.66 -9.11 -6.10
C SER A 189 19.87 -10.13 -7.24
N GLU A 190 18.88 -10.95 -7.55
CA GLU A 190 18.94 -11.93 -8.63
C GLU A 190 18.74 -11.30 -10.00
N LEU A 191 17.89 -10.26 -10.11
CA LEU A 191 17.67 -9.54 -11.37
C LEU A 191 18.85 -8.68 -11.76
N SER A 192 19.63 -8.17 -10.79
CA SER A 192 20.86 -7.41 -11.08
C SER A 192 21.95 -8.27 -11.74
N PHE A 193 21.88 -9.58 -11.59
CA PHE A 193 22.78 -10.50 -12.29
C PHE A 193 22.48 -10.54 -13.79
N LEU A 194 21.22 -10.50 -14.20
CA LEU A 194 20.82 -10.47 -15.61
C LEU A 194 21.28 -9.18 -16.30
N SER A 195 21.28 -8.04 -15.61
CA SER A 195 21.74 -6.77 -16.20
C SER A 195 23.25 -6.71 -16.46
N LYS A 196 24.03 -7.67 -15.94
CA LYS A 196 25.47 -7.78 -16.19
C LYS A 196 25.83 -8.73 -17.33
N VAL A 197 24.85 -9.44 -17.86
CA VAL A 197 25.03 -10.48 -18.90
C VAL A 197 24.57 -9.97 -20.28
N ILE A 198 23.88 -8.84 -20.32
CA ILE A 198 23.46 -8.11 -21.52
C ILE A 198 24.38 -6.89 -21.70
#